data_c580c93df541612952bb48e9c6f2ee52
#
_entry.id   c580c93df541612952bb48e9c6f2ee52
#
_cell.length_a   1.000
_cell.length_b   1.000
_cell.length_c   1.000
_cell.angle_alpha   90.00
_cell.angle_beta   90.00
_cell.angle_gamma   90.00
#
_symmetry.space_group_name_H-M   'P 1'
#
loop_
_entity.id
_entity.type
_entity.pdbx_description
1 polymer ?
#
loop_
_entity_poly.entity_id
_entity_poly.type
_entity_poly.pdbx_seq_one_letter_code
_entity_poly.pdbx_strand_id
1 'polypeptide(L)'
;MEHTNVKILAISDVPSKALWDYDTRARLEGIDLILSCGDLPKKYLEYLTNFTAAPILYVHGNHDGSYQTEGEPGGCICVDDQVYTWKGLRIMGLGGCQRYNKEDTYQYTEKAMRRRAHKLEHQAHKKGGIDLLLTHAPAAGLNDGTDRAHKGFACFNDLMDEYEPGWFVHGHVHLCYDAKLPRVCSRGNTTVINATERYVFEIPDRQQDMTQQRRCFWQKWLAI
;
A
#
# COMPACT_ATOMS: atom_id res chain seq x y z
N MET A 1 17.80 -9.55 -21.96
CA MET A 1 17.12 -10.12 -20.79
C MET A 1 16.04 -9.12 -20.46
N GLU A 2 14.78 -9.46 -20.71
CA GLU A 2 13.68 -8.59 -20.32
C GLU A 2 13.64 -8.55 -18.78
N HIS A 3 13.95 -7.41 -18.20
CA HIS A 3 13.58 -7.13 -16.83
C HIS A 3 12.06 -7.00 -16.84
N THR A 4 11.38 -8.03 -16.41
CA THR A 4 9.94 -7.95 -16.22
C THR A 4 9.70 -7.15 -14.95
N ASN A 5 9.25 -5.91 -15.12
CA ASN A 5 8.76 -5.10 -14.01
C ASN A 5 7.41 -5.66 -13.54
N VAL A 6 7.15 -5.54 -12.26
CA VAL A 6 5.83 -5.77 -11.66
C VAL A 6 5.03 -4.49 -11.79
N LYS A 7 3.90 -4.56 -12.49
CA LYS A 7 2.99 -3.43 -12.69
C LYS A 7 1.92 -3.41 -11.61
N ILE A 8 1.90 -2.34 -10.83
CA ILE A 8 1.02 -2.18 -9.67
C ILE A 8 0.00 -1.09 -9.93
N LEU A 9 -1.27 -1.38 -9.65
CA LEU A 9 -2.35 -0.41 -9.57
C LEU A 9 -2.62 -0.10 -8.10
N ALA A 10 -2.40 1.14 -7.67
CA ALA A 10 -2.83 1.65 -6.37
C ALA A 10 -4.17 2.38 -6.50
N ILE A 11 -5.09 2.15 -5.56
CA ILE A 11 -6.43 2.75 -5.51
C ILE A 11 -6.76 3.17 -4.08
N SER A 12 -7.52 4.25 -3.91
CA SER A 12 -7.98 4.73 -2.61
C SER A 12 -9.12 5.74 -2.71
N ASP A 13 -9.91 5.85 -1.65
CA ASP A 13 -10.87 6.92 -1.32
C ASP A 13 -12.04 7.07 -2.31
N VAL A 14 -11.76 7.16 -3.58
CA VAL A 14 -12.76 7.40 -4.62
C VAL A 14 -12.75 6.26 -5.64
N PRO A 15 -13.87 5.52 -5.81
CA PRO A 15 -13.98 4.54 -6.88
C PRO A 15 -13.72 5.19 -8.25
N SER A 16 -12.70 4.72 -8.97
CA SER A 16 -12.41 5.24 -10.29
C SER A 16 -13.51 4.85 -11.27
N LYS A 17 -14.16 5.84 -11.88
CA LYS A 17 -15.16 5.60 -12.92
C LYS A 17 -14.59 4.77 -14.07
N ALA A 18 -13.33 4.98 -14.41
CA ALA A 18 -12.66 4.24 -15.46
C ALA A 18 -12.50 2.73 -15.14
N LEU A 19 -12.52 2.35 -13.86
CA LEU A 19 -12.45 0.95 -13.42
C LEU A 19 -13.81 0.37 -13.02
N TRP A 20 -14.90 1.13 -13.20
CA TRP A 20 -16.28 0.73 -12.91
C TRP A 20 -17.15 0.80 -14.17
N ASP A 21 -16.58 0.59 -15.35
CA ASP A 21 -17.22 0.74 -16.63
C ASP A 21 -16.99 -0.48 -17.53
N TYR A 22 -17.52 -0.45 -18.74
CA TYR A 22 -17.49 -1.55 -19.72
C TYR A 22 -16.09 -2.04 -20.09
N ASP A 23 -15.06 -1.19 -19.98
CA ASP A 23 -13.68 -1.52 -20.34
C ASP A 23 -12.80 -1.96 -19.15
N THR A 24 -13.39 -2.30 -18.01
CA THR A 24 -12.63 -2.64 -16.78
C THR A 24 -11.58 -3.70 -17.04
N ARG A 25 -11.90 -4.77 -17.75
CA ARG A 25 -10.95 -5.84 -18.09
C ARG A 25 -9.75 -5.32 -18.88
N ALA A 26 -9.97 -4.53 -19.90
CA ALA A 26 -8.88 -3.98 -20.73
C ALA A 26 -7.99 -3.02 -19.92
N ARG A 27 -8.57 -2.27 -18.98
CA ARG A 27 -7.82 -1.36 -18.10
C ARG A 27 -7.00 -2.06 -17.02
N LEU A 28 -7.39 -3.28 -16.65
CA LEU A 28 -6.67 -4.12 -15.70
C LEU A 28 -5.70 -5.09 -16.38
N GLU A 29 -5.65 -5.09 -17.72
CA GLU A 29 -4.72 -5.93 -18.47
C GLU A 29 -3.26 -5.56 -18.14
N GLY A 30 -2.46 -6.57 -17.87
CA GLY A 30 -1.06 -6.41 -17.50
C GLY A 30 -0.81 -5.85 -16.09
N ILE A 31 -1.86 -5.64 -15.27
CA ILE A 31 -1.69 -5.36 -13.84
C ILE A 31 -1.37 -6.67 -13.11
N ASP A 32 -0.28 -6.69 -12.37
CA ASP A 32 0.18 -7.86 -11.60
C ASP A 32 -0.31 -7.87 -10.17
N LEU A 33 -0.54 -6.67 -9.60
CA LEU A 33 -0.94 -6.47 -8.20
C LEU A 33 -1.81 -5.23 -8.07
N ILE A 34 -2.87 -5.31 -7.27
CA ILE A 34 -3.67 -4.15 -6.89
C ILE A 34 -3.47 -3.88 -5.39
N LEU A 35 -3.16 -2.63 -5.05
CA LEU A 35 -3.02 -2.15 -3.67
C LEU A 35 -4.16 -1.16 -3.38
N SER A 36 -5.01 -1.48 -2.41
CA SER A 36 -6.05 -0.58 -1.92
C SER A 36 -5.64 0.04 -0.60
N CYS A 37 -5.57 1.36 -0.57
CA CYS A 37 -5.23 2.13 0.63
C CYS A 37 -6.46 2.44 1.51
N GLY A 38 -7.60 1.79 1.30
CA GLY A 38 -8.82 1.96 2.10
C GLY A 38 -9.79 3.02 1.58
N ASP A 39 -10.88 3.19 2.31
CA ASP A 39 -12.01 4.09 2.02
C ASP A 39 -12.67 3.83 0.66
N LEU A 40 -12.76 2.55 0.28
CA LEU A 40 -13.43 2.12 -0.94
C LEU A 40 -14.62 1.21 -0.60
N PRO A 41 -15.77 1.35 -1.30
CA PRO A 41 -16.90 0.46 -1.07
C PRO A 41 -16.52 -1.02 -1.28
N LYS A 42 -16.91 -1.90 -0.35
CA LYS A 42 -16.73 -3.36 -0.46
C LYS A 42 -17.08 -3.88 -1.85
N LYS A 43 -18.26 -3.50 -2.35
CA LYS A 43 -18.75 -3.89 -3.68
C LYS A 43 -17.83 -3.48 -4.83
N TYR A 44 -17.10 -2.38 -4.68
CA TYR A 44 -16.14 -1.95 -5.69
C TYR A 44 -14.91 -2.88 -5.73
N LEU A 45 -14.37 -3.24 -4.59
CA LEU A 45 -13.23 -4.17 -4.54
C LEU A 45 -13.66 -5.56 -5.04
N GLU A 46 -14.81 -6.07 -4.61
CA GLU A 46 -15.37 -7.34 -5.09
C GLU A 46 -15.67 -7.33 -6.59
N TYR A 47 -16.13 -6.20 -7.13
CA TYR A 47 -16.34 -6.04 -8.56
C TYR A 47 -15.03 -6.22 -9.34
N LEU A 48 -13.94 -5.57 -8.90
CA LEU A 48 -12.65 -5.67 -9.58
C LEU A 48 -12.12 -7.11 -9.64
N THR A 49 -12.35 -7.93 -8.62
CA THR A 49 -11.92 -9.35 -8.61
C THR A 49 -12.50 -10.19 -9.76
N ASN A 50 -13.62 -9.76 -10.36
CA ASN A 50 -14.23 -10.46 -11.49
C ASN A 50 -13.53 -10.18 -12.82
N PHE A 51 -12.65 -9.17 -12.89
CA PHE A 51 -12.05 -8.71 -14.15
C PHE A 51 -10.54 -8.92 -14.23
N THR A 52 -9.89 -9.36 -13.14
CA THR A 52 -8.46 -9.59 -13.11
C THR A 52 -8.11 -10.82 -12.27
N ALA A 53 -7.00 -11.48 -12.62
CA ALA A 53 -6.36 -12.49 -11.78
C ALA A 53 -5.33 -11.88 -10.81
N ALA A 54 -5.03 -10.58 -10.93
CA ALA A 54 -4.13 -9.89 -10.01
C ALA A 54 -4.74 -9.88 -8.60
N PRO A 55 -4.01 -10.28 -7.55
CA PRO A 55 -4.52 -10.19 -6.19
C PRO A 55 -4.75 -8.73 -5.80
N ILE A 56 -5.78 -8.51 -4.98
CA ILE A 56 -6.07 -7.20 -4.37
C ILE A 56 -5.67 -7.29 -2.90
N LEU A 57 -4.63 -6.56 -2.53
CA LEU A 57 -4.21 -6.38 -1.13
C LEU A 57 -4.77 -5.06 -0.63
N TYR A 58 -5.32 -5.05 0.58
CA TYR A 58 -5.90 -3.82 1.13
C TYR A 58 -5.58 -3.61 2.60
N VAL A 59 -5.62 -2.35 3.00
CA VAL A 59 -5.71 -1.88 4.38
C VAL A 59 -7.01 -1.11 4.58
N HIS A 60 -7.50 -1.01 5.81
CA HIS A 60 -8.72 -0.26 6.10
C HIS A 60 -8.47 1.24 6.10
N GLY A 61 -9.40 2.01 5.55
CA GLY A 61 -9.53 3.44 5.77
C GLY A 61 -10.48 3.74 6.94
N ASN A 62 -10.63 5.01 7.28
CA ASN A 62 -11.48 5.42 8.40
C ASN A 62 -12.99 5.39 8.08
N HIS A 63 -13.36 5.21 6.82
CA HIS A 63 -14.75 5.03 6.38
C HIS A 63 -15.12 3.56 6.09
N ASP A 64 -14.21 2.61 6.29
CA ASP A 64 -14.45 1.18 6.07
C ASP A 64 -15.13 0.48 7.26
N GLY A 65 -15.72 1.23 8.19
CA GLY A 65 -16.41 0.69 9.36
C GLY A 65 -17.53 -0.29 9.03
N SER A 66 -18.17 -0.18 7.88
CA SER A 66 -19.21 -1.11 7.44
C SER A 66 -18.68 -2.53 7.23
N TYR A 67 -17.39 -2.73 6.96
CA TYR A 67 -16.79 -4.07 6.82
C TYR A 67 -16.93 -4.91 8.09
N GLN A 68 -17.01 -4.28 9.27
CA GLN A 68 -17.20 -5.00 10.55
C GLN A 68 -18.57 -5.68 10.62
N THR A 69 -19.58 -5.16 9.95
CA THR A 69 -20.95 -5.69 9.95
C THR A 69 -21.31 -6.45 8.68
N GLU A 70 -20.80 -6.00 7.54
CA GLU A 70 -21.05 -6.59 6.22
C GLU A 70 -20.04 -7.69 5.85
N GLY A 71 -18.98 -7.84 6.65
CA GLY A 71 -17.83 -8.69 6.36
C GLY A 71 -16.85 -8.04 5.39
N GLU A 72 -15.63 -8.53 5.43
CA GLU A 72 -14.52 -8.06 4.58
C GLU A 72 -14.78 -8.29 3.08
N PRO A 73 -14.13 -7.51 2.17
CA PRO A 73 -14.30 -7.68 0.72
C PRO A 73 -13.90 -9.08 0.24
N GLY A 74 -14.86 -9.80 -0.35
CA GLY A 74 -14.62 -11.16 -0.87
C GLY A 74 -13.60 -11.17 -2.01
N GLY A 75 -12.69 -12.15 -1.99
CA GLY A 75 -11.63 -12.28 -3.00
C GLY A 75 -10.45 -11.31 -2.83
N CYS A 76 -10.47 -10.44 -1.81
CA CYS A 76 -9.39 -9.53 -1.45
C CYS A 76 -8.61 -10.05 -0.24
N ILE A 77 -7.39 -9.60 -0.05
CA ILE A 77 -6.51 -10.02 1.04
C ILE A 77 -6.25 -8.82 1.95
N CYS A 78 -6.74 -8.86 3.18
CA CYS A 78 -6.42 -7.87 4.19
C CYS A 78 -4.96 -8.02 4.62
N VAL A 79 -4.19 -6.95 4.47
CA VAL A 79 -2.78 -6.88 4.93
C VAL A 79 -2.60 -5.91 6.08
N ASP A 80 -3.71 -5.42 6.63
CA ASP A 80 -3.67 -4.53 7.80
C ASP A 80 -3.08 -5.25 9.02
N ASP A 81 -2.23 -4.57 9.77
CA ASP A 81 -1.49 -5.11 10.92
C ASP A 81 -0.62 -6.36 10.63
N GLN A 82 -0.05 -6.46 9.41
CA GLN A 82 0.87 -7.55 9.09
C GLN A 82 1.95 -7.15 8.09
N VAL A 83 3.03 -7.92 8.05
CA VAL A 83 4.01 -7.88 6.96
C VAL A 83 3.73 -9.05 6.02
N TYR A 84 3.06 -8.75 4.92
CA TYR A 84 2.71 -9.73 3.89
C TYR A 84 3.83 -9.88 2.85
N THR A 85 4.00 -11.07 2.30
CA THR A 85 4.99 -11.29 1.22
C THR A 85 4.29 -11.79 -0.02
N TRP A 86 4.39 -11.03 -1.10
CA TRP A 86 3.85 -11.41 -2.39
C TRP A 86 4.99 -11.45 -3.44
N LYS A 87 5.22 -12.59 -4.06
CA LYS A 87 6.29 -12.81 -5.05
C LYS A 87 7.65 -12.21 -4.60
N GLY A 88 8.01 -12.36 -3.33
CA GLY A 88 9.24 -11.80 -2.76
C GLY A 88 9.16 -10.33 -2.33
N LEU A 89 8.15 -9.57 -2.73
CA LEU A 89 7.88 -8.21 -2.27
C LEU A 89 7.31 -8.24 -0.84
N ARG A 90 7.97 -7.59 0.10
CA ARG A 90 7.59 -7.53 1.52
C ARG A 90 6.80 -6.25 1.78
N ILE A 91 5.53 -6.38 2.06
CA ILE A 91 4.57 -5.28 2.20
C ILE A 91 4.15 -5.18 3.67
N MET A 92 4.42 -4.06 4.33
CA MET A 92 3.88 -3.76 5.66
C MET A 92 2.59 -2.96 5.51
N GLY A 93 1.48 -3.47 6.06
CA GLY A 93 0.17 -2.84 6.02
C GLY A 93 -0.21 -2.18 7.34
N LEU A 94 -0.62 -0.89 7.31
CA LEU A 94 -1.11 -0.12 8.46
C LEU A 94 -2.26 0.80 8.05
N GLY A 95 -3.49 0.33 8.24
CA GLY A 95 -4.71 1.08 7.91
C GLY A 95 -5.11 2.11 8.97
N GLY A 96 -6.10 2.92 8.60
CA GLY A 96 -6.70 3.97 9.43
C GLY A 96 -5.97 5.29 9.41
N CYS A 97 -6.56 6.29 10.06
CA CYS A 97 -6.07 7.67 10.09
C CYS A 97 -5.91 8.21 11.51
N GLN A 98 -5.40 9.44 11.63
CA GLN A 98 -5.35 10.19 12.90
C GLN A 98 -6.75 10.41 13.44
N ARG A 99 -6.91 10.21 14.77
CA ARG A 99 -8.19 10.45 15.44
C ARG A 99 -8.57 11.92 15.43
N TYR A 100 -9.65 12.25 14.77
CA TYR A 100 -10.18 13.62 14.68
C TYR A 100 -11.57 13.79 15.29
N ASN A 101 -12.33 12.70 15.49
CA ASN A 101 -13.65 12.70 16.12
C ASN A 101 -13.77 11.64 17.23
N LYS A 102 -14.99 11.41 17.75
CA LYS A 102 -15.28 10.41 18.78
C LYS A 102 -15.60 9.04 18.20
N GLU A 103 -15.83 8.92 16.91
CA GLU A 103 -16.01 7.65 16.21
C GLU A 103 -14.66 6.98 16.14
N ASP A 104 -14.55 5.78 16.72
CA ASP A 104 -13.25 5.12 16.93
C ASP A 104 -12.86 4.13 15.82
N THR A 105 -13.71 3.95 14.81
CA THR A 105 -13.47 2.96 13.77
C THR A 105 -12.29 3.40 12.91
N TYR A 106 -11.24 2.59 12.94
CA TYR A 106 -9.97 2.82 12.21
C TYR A 106 -9.37 4.23 12.40
N GLN A 107 -9.63 4.87 13.55
CA GLN A 107 -9.03 6.14 13.93
C GLN A 107 -8.10 5.95 15.13
N TYR A 108 -6.85 6.31 14.98
CA TYR A 108 -5.80 6.04 15.96
C TYR A 108 -5.12 7.32 16.43
N THR A 109 -4.69 7.35 17.69
CA THR A 109 -3.71 8.33 18.13
C THR A 109 -2.33 7.97 17.60
N GLU A 110 -1.42 8.95 17.50
CA GLU A 110 -0.01 8.70 17.17
C GLU A 110 0.59 7.56 18.01
N LYS A 111 0.32 7.59 19.33
CA LYS A 111 0.79 6.55 20.26
C LYS A 111 0.22 5.16 19.93
N ALA A 112 -1.05 5.08 19.51
CA ALA A 112 -1.67 3.81 19.15
C ALA A 112 -1.11 3.27 17.82
N MET A 113 -0.93 4.13 16.81
CA MET A 113 -0.34 3.75 15.54
C MET A 113 1.12 3.31 15.71
N ARG A 114 1.91 4.05 16.49
CA ARG A 114 3.30 3.65 16.83
C ARG A 114 3.38 2.27 17.49
N ARG A 115 2.42 1.92 18.36
CA ARG A 115 2.35 0.56 18.95
C ARG A 115 2.01 -0.52 17.92
N ARG A 116 1.15 -0.21 16.95
CA ARG A 116 0.83 -1.12 15.84
C ARG A 116 2.07 -1.33 14.97
N ALA A 117 2.75 -0.26 14.56
CA ALA A 117 4.00 -0.31 13.82
C ALA A 117 5.05 -1.16 14.54
N HIS A 118 5.30 -0.89 15.82
CA HIS A 118 6.28 -1.62 16.62
C HIS A 118 6.01 -3.14 16.71
N LYS A 119 4.74 -3.55 16.74
CA LYS A 119 4.40 -4.99 16.70
C LYS A 119 4.81 -5.65 15.38
N LEU A 120 4.83 -4.89 14.29
CA LEU A 120 5.20 -5.38 12.97
C LEU A 120 6.72 -5.41 12.74
N GLU A 121 7.51 -4.64 13.48
CA GLU A 121 8.97 -4.61 13.38
C GLU A 121 9.57 -6.02 13.54
N HIS A 122 9.06 -6.81 14.49
CA HIS A 122 9.52 -8.19 14.66
C HIS A 122 9.25 -9.07 13.41
N GLN A 123 8.10 -8.87 12.74
CA GLN A 123 7.79 -9.57 11.49
C GLN A 123 8.70 -9.07 10.36
N ALA A 124 8.93 -7.75 10.29
CA ALA A 124 9.81 -7.13 9.32
C ALA A 124 11.25 -7.66 9.46
N HIS A 125 11.79 -7.69 10.67
CA HIS A 125 13.11 -8.24 10.94
C HIS A 125 13.24 -9.71 10.53
N LYS A 126 12.26 -10.55 10.87
CA LYS A 126 12.24 -11.97 10.45
C LYS A 126 12.23 -12.15 8.93
N LYS A 127 11.64 -11.21 8.22
CA LYS A 127 11.55 -11.24 6.75
C LYS A 127 12.73 -10.51 6.08
N GLY A 128 13.64 -9.91 6.84
CA GLY A 128 14.80 -9.17 6.34
C GLY A 128 14.47 -7.76 5.85
N GLY A 129 13.45 -7.11 6.44
CA GLY A 129 13.03 -5.74 6.14
C GLY A 129 11.66 -5.66 5.45
N ILE A 130 11.35 -4.47 4.95
CA ILE A 130 10.16 -4.20 4.13
C ILE A 130 10.56 -3.52 2.83
N ASP A 131 9.81 -3.75 1.77
CA ASP A 131 10.05 -3.18 0.44
C ASP A 131 9.03 -2.12 0.08
N LEU A 132 7.82 -2.26 0.64
CA LEU A 132 6.71 -1.35 0.44
C LEU A 132 5.94 -1.16 1.76
N LEU A 133 5.71 0.09 2.12
CA LEU A 133 4.80 0.47 3.19
C LEU A 133 3.45 0.85 2.55
N LEU A 134 2.38 0.13 2.92
CA LEU A 134 1.01 0.36 2.47
C LEU A 134 0.18 0.90 3.63
N THR A 135 -0.32 2.11 3.52
CA THR A 135 -1.13 2.72 4.58
C THR A 135 -2.38 3.40 4.03
N HIS A 136 -3.32 3.74 4.92
CA HIS A 136 -4.39 4.65 4.54
C HIS A 136 -3.94 6.10 4.69
N ALA A 137 -3.57 6.51 5.90
CA ALA A 137 -3.10 7.87 6.13
C ALA A 137 -1.68 8.12 5.59
N PRO A 138 -1.33 9.37 5.24
CA PRO A 138 0.02 9.77 4.88
C PRO A 138 0.98 9.80 6.07
N ALA A 139 2.27 10.02 5.83
CA ALA A 139 3.23 10.37 6.86
C ALA A 139 3.19 11.87 7.16
N ALA A 140 3.49 12.24 8.41
CA ALA A 140 3.48 13.64 8.82
C ALA A 140 4.47 14.49 8.00
N GLY A 141 3.98 15.57 7.41
CA GLY A 141 4.77 16.48 6.56
C GLY A 141 5.02 15.96 5.13
N LEU A 142 4.43 14.82 4.74
CA LEU A 142 4.54 14.25 3.39
C LEU A 142 3.17 13.99 2.81
N ASN A 143 2.71 14.86 1.93
CA ASN A 143 1.37 14.79 1.31
C ASN A 143 0.21 14.81 2.31
N ASP A 144 0.45 15.24 3.56
CA ASP A 144 -0.57 15.35 4.57
C ASP A 144 -1.26 16.73 4.54
N GLY A 145 -2.45 16.81 5.15
CA GLY A 145 -3.18 18.05 5.31
C GLY A 145 -2.77 18.81 6.58
N THR A 146 -3.09 20.10 6.61
CA THR A 146 -2.87 20.95 7.79
C THR A 146 -3.98 20.83 8.84
N ASP A 147 -5.15 20.34 8.45
CA ASP A 147 -6.28 20.12 9.34
C ASP A 147 -6.14 18.80 10.13
N ARG A 148 -6.95 18.69 11.19
CA ARG A 148 -6.84 17.56 12.12
C ARG A 148 -7.19 16.22 11.51
N ALA A 149 -8.08 16.18 10.53
CA ALA A 149 -8.54 14.93 9.90
C ALA A 149 -7.47 14.36 8.98
N HIS A 150 -6.80 15.21 8.21
CA HIS A 150 -5.86 14.80 7.16
C HIS A 150 -4.38 14.85 7.59
N LYS A 151 -4.12 15.05 8.89
CA LYS A 151 -2.76 15.03 9.42
C LYS A 151 -2.17 13.62 9.35
N GLY A 152 -0.94 13.51 8.86
CA GLY A 152 -0.21 12.25 8.78
C GLY A 152 0.36 11.76 10.11
N PHE A 153 0.84 10.51 10.15
CA PHE A 153 1.51 9.92 11.31
C PHE A 153 3.02 10.14 11.26
N ALA A 154 3.59 10.62 12.38
CA ALA A 154 5.04 10.78 12.50
C ALA A 154 5.78 9.43 12.52
N CYS A 155 5.20 8.39 13.10
CA CYS A 155 5.80 7.05 13.13
C CYS A 155 5.99 6.43 11.74
N PHE A 156 5.29 6.89 10.70
CA PHE A 156 5.54 6.42 9.34
C PHE A 156 6.84 7.00 8.77
N ASN A 157 7.23 8.21 9.19
CA ASN A 157 8.56 8.74 8.90
C ASN A 157 9.64 7.86 9.53
N ASP A 158 9.46 7.47 10.80
CA ASP A 158 10.42 6.61 11.52
C ASP A 158 10.58 5.26 10.79
N LEU A 159 9.47 4.64 10.32
CA LEU A 159 9.51 3.41 9.53
C LEU A 159 10.27 3.58 8.20
N MET A 160 10.07 4.70 7.50
CA MET A 160 10.80 4.97 6.26
C MET A 160 12.29 5.20 6.52
N ASP A 161 12.64 5.88 7.60
CA ASP A 161 14.04 6.13 7.97
C ASP A 161 14.76 4.85 8.45
N GLU A 162 14.05 3.92 9.11
CA GLU A 162 14.62 2.67 9.62
C GLU A 162 14.75 1.60 8.54
N TYR A 163 13.70 1.38 7.74
CA TYR A 163 13.65 0.27 6.78
C TYR A 163 13.98 0.66 5.35
N GLU A 164 14.02 1.94 5.03
CA GLU A 164 14.25 2.48 3.69
C GLU A 164 13.47 1.72 2.59
N PRO A 165 12.12 1.53 2.76
CA PRO A 165 11.34 0.86 1.74
C PRO A 165 11.43 1.63 0.42
N GLY A 166 11.49 0.93 -0.71
CA GLY A 166 11.51 1.59 -2.01
C GLY A 166 10.24 2.42 -2.27
N TRP A 167 9.12 2.02 -1.68
CA TRP A 167 7.82 2.66 -1.89
C TRP A 167 7.02 2.81 -0.59
N PHE A 168 6.36 3.96 -0.48
CA PHE A 168 5.32 4.24 0.50
C PHE A 168 4.06 4.65 -0.26
N VAL A 169 2.99 3.85 -0.16
CA VAL A 169 1.73 4.07 -0.88
C VAL A 169 0.63 4.35 0.14
N HIS A 170 -0.06 5.47 -0.02
CA HIS A 170 -1.11 5.92 0.89
C HIS A 170 -2.29 6.55 0.15
N GLY A 171 -3.41 6.77 0.85
CA GLY A 171 -4.60 7.48 0.41
C GLY A 171 -4.96 8.66 1.31
N HIS A 172 -6.23 8.73 1.69
CA HIS A 172 -6.82 9.62 2.68
C HIS A 172 -6.87 11.11 2.29
N VAL A 173 -5.80 11.65 1.71
CA VAL A 173 -5.73 13.06 1.32
C VAL A 173 -6.08 13.19 -0.16
N HIS A 174 -7.26 13.73 -0.44
CA HIS A 174 -7.72 13.88 -1.82
C HIS A 174 -6.93 14.98 -2.54
N LEU A 175 -6.41 14.66 -3.71
CA LEU A 175 -5.61 15.60 -4.51
C LEU A 175 -6.40 16.83 -4.99
N CYS A 176 -7.73 16.78 -4.93
CA CYS A 176 -8.59 17.93 -5.25
C CYS A 176 -8.65 18.98 -4.12
N TYR A 177 -8.17 18.67 -2.91
CA TYR A 177 -8.18 19.61 -1.78
C TYR A 177 -7.15 20.73 -1.93
N ASP A 178 -6.00 20.42 -2.52
CA ASP A 178 -4.98 21.42 -2.83
C ASP A 178 -4.26 21.03 -4.14
N ALA A 179 -4.35 21.89 -5.14
CA ALA A 179 -3.67 21.69 -6.43
C ALA A 179 -2.13 21.65 -6.34
N LYS A 180 -1.56 22.02 -5.20
CA LYS A 180 -0.11 21.96 -4.94
C LYS A 180 0.36 20.65 -4.35
N LEU A 181 -0.56 19.78 -3.88
CA LEU A 181 -0.21 18.47 -3.35
C LEU A 181 0.32 17.58 -4.48
N PRO A 182 1.59 17.17 -4.44
CA PRO A 182 2.12 16.29 -5.47
C PRO A 182 1.55 14.88 -5.27
N ARG A 183 1.16 14.20 -6.35
CA ARG A 183 0.79 12.79 -6.30
C ARG A 183 1.98 11.90 -5.91
N VAL A 184 3.17 12.27 -6.37
CA VAL A 184 4.42 11.55 -6.10
C VAL A 184 5.45 12.51 -5.55
N CYS A 185 6.06 12.13 -4.44
CA CYS A 185 7.21 12.81 -3.86
C CYS A 185 8.21 11.78 -3.32
N SER A 186 9.22 12.19 -2.59
CA SER A 186 10.21 11.27 -2.02
C SER A 186 10.65 11.69 -0.63
N ARG A 187 11.06 10.69 0.18
CA ARG A 187 11.81 10.86 1.42
C ARG A 187 13.00 9.91 1.40
N GLY A 188 14.22 10.47 1.37
CA GLY A 188 15.41 9.65 1.17
C GLY A 188 15.30 8.81 -0.11
N ASN A 189 15.44 7.50 0.02
CA ASN A 189 15.32 6.53 -1.08
C ASN A 189 13.87 6.04 -1.30
N THR A 190 12.92 6.45 -0.46
CA THR A 190 11.52 6.02 -0.55
C THR A 190 10.74 6.92 -1.51
N THR A 191 10.12 6.34 -2.53
CA THR A 191 9.11 6.99 -3.37
C THR A 191 7.77 6.97 -2.66
N VAL A 192 7.18 8.14 -2.42
CA VAL A 192 5.89 8.32 -1.73
C VAL A 192 4.81 8.57 -2.79
N ILE A 193 3.75 7.77 -2.76
CA ILE A 193 2.66 7.78 -3.76
C ILE A 193 1.33 7.98 -3.06
N ASN A 194 0.60 9.02 -3.43
CA ASN A 194 -0.80 9.20 -3.08
C ASN A 194 -1.69 8.47 -4.10
N ALA A 195 -2.39 7.44 -3.64
CA ALA A 195 -3.20 6.53 -4.46
C ALA A 195 -4.62 7.03 -4.73
N THR A 196 -5.02 8.23 -4.26
CA THR A 196 -6.39 8.75 -4.40
C THR A 196 -6.93 8.56 -5.81
N GLU A 197 -8.14 7.97 -5.91
CA GLU A 197 -8.78 7.43 -7.08
C GLU A 197 -8.00 6.24 -7.66
N ARG A 198 -6.91 6.47 -8.38
CA ARG A 198 -6.03 5.44 -8.94
C ARG A 198 -4.69 5.99 -9.39
N TYR A 199 -3.66 5.17 -9.29
CA TYR A 199 -2.33 5.43 -9.84
C TYR A 199 -1.66 4.11 -10.25
N VAL A 200 -1.01 4.09 -11.40
CA VAL A 200 -0.25 2.92 -11.88
C VAL A 200 1.23 3.23 -11.83
N PHE A 201 2.00 2.31 -11.28
CA PHE A 201 3.47 2.40 -11.24
C PHE A 201 4.10 1.01 -11.40
N GLU A 202 5.38 0.98 -11.66
CA GLU A 202 6.14 -0.26 -11.86
C GLU A 202 7.28 -0.36 -10.86
N ILE A 203 7.54 -1.58 -10.42
CA ILE A 203 8.65 -1.92 -9.54
C ILE A 203 9.47 -3.06 -10.13
N PRO A 204 10.78 -3.19 -9.82
CA PRO A 204 11.58 -4.33 -10.25
C PRO A 204 11.02 -5.66 -9.70
N ASP A 205 11.04 -6.71 -10.53
CA ASP A 205 10.63 -8.05 -10.10
C ASP A 205 11.72 -8.68 -9.22
N ARG A 206 11.47 -8.76 -7.93
CA ARG A 206 12.41 -9.33 -6.95
C ARG A 206 12.57 -10.85 -7.03
N GLN A 207 11.66 -11.59 -7.62
CA GLN A 207 11.85 -13.04 -7.82
C GLN A 207 13.01 -13.32 -8.79
N GLN A 208 13.18 -12.46 -9.79
CA GLN A 208 14.30 -12.59 -10.72
C GLN A 208 15.62 -12.22 -10.07
N ASP A 209 15.68 -11.18 -9.26
CA ASP A 209 16.88 -10.78 -8.52
C ASP A 209 17.35 -11.89 -7.57
N MET A 210 16.46 -12.51 -6.81
CA MET A 210 16.80 -13.63 -5.92
C MET A 210 17.25 -14.87 -6.70
N THR A 211 16.68 -15.13 -7.86
CA THR A 211 17.07 -16.27 -8.73
C THR A 211 18.44 -16.02 -9.38
N GLN A 212 18.74 -14.80 -9.80
CA GLN A 212 20.05 -14.41 -10.32
C GLN A 212 21.13 -14.46 -9.24
N GLN A 213 20.86 -13.96 -8.03
CA GLN A 213 21.79 -14.04 -6.90
C GLN A 213 22.10 -15.50 -6.53
N ARG A 214 21.10 -16.39 -6.49
CA ARG A 214 21.30 -17.82 -6.28
C ARG A 214 22.12 -18.46 -7.40
N ARG A 215 21.85 -18.16 -8.68
CA ARG A 215 22.63 -18.66 -9.80
C ARG A 215 24.09 -18.18 -9.75
N CYS A 216 24.35 -16.92 -9.47
CA CYS A 216 25.70 -16.39 -9.27
C CYS A 216 26.44 -17.04 -8.10
N PHE A 217 25.75 -17.32 -6.98
CA PHE A 217 26.30 -18.01 -5.84
C PHE A 217 26.72 -19.44 -6.18
N TRP A 218 25.84 -20.21 -6.85
CA TRP A 218 26.15 -21.58 -7.27
C TRP A 218 27.24 -21.67 -8.33
N GLN A 219 27.28 -20.72 -9.29
CA GLN A 219 28.36 -20.67 -10.29
C GLN A 219 29.73 -20.37 -9.66
N LYS A 220 29.80 -19.53 -8.63
CA LYS A 220 31.05 -19.30 -7.88
C LYS A 220 31.47 -20.52 -7.05
N TRP A 221 30.52 -21.32 -6.60
CA TRP A 221 30.79 -22.54 -5.81
C TRP A 221 31.25 -23.72 -6.68
N LEU A 222 30.76 -23.82 -7.91
CA LEU A 222 31.14 -24.83 -8.88
C LEU A 222 32.48 -24.52 -9.62
N ALA A 223 33.02 -23.31 -9.45
CA ALA A 223 34.26 -22.87 -10.07
C ALA A 223 35.50 -23.00 -9.12
N ILE A 224 35.33 -23.62 -7.96
CA ILE A 224 36.36 -24.01 -7.00
C ILE A 224 36.50 -25.53 -7.02
#